data_311b10299e06fee859462f2905ca7792
#
_entry.id   311b10299e06fee859462f2905ca7792
#
_cell.length_a   1.000
_cell.length_b   1.000
_cell.length_c   1.000
_cell.angle_alpha   90.00
_cell.angle_beta   90.00
_cell.angle_gamma   90.00
#
_symmetry.space_group_name_H-M   'P 1'
#
loop_
_entity.id
_entity.type
_entity.pdbx_description
1 polymer ?
#
loop_
_entity_poly.entity_id
_entity_poly.type
_entity_poly.pdbx_seq_one_letter_code
_entity_poly.pdbx_strand_id
1 'polypeptide(L)'
;MITYICHNRNEKTTEKQPCFGTVCETSTCQCCGGRADVQSTIYWCRQCNVPLYGNRCSRCGMEAKKLTTDVRPVFPEERLLIEIILQKPFEFLKKSVWNGTGNHYFVDGKKIAFSVKELKKINADEVRRQYEKYSTQNTYCYFDEMTGRFIEANKERYEYITQEAGNYIRKAVGEFGAMDMFVSFSGGKDSTVTSNLVLRALSTPQIMHIFGDTTLEFPFTYTYVERFKKNHPKTPVISARNKEKDFEELCKLIGPPSRVMRWCLSLIHISEPT
;
A
#
# COMPACT_ATOMS: atom_id res chain seq x y z
N MET A 1 -1.14 -19.77 -1.22
CA MET A 1 0.18 -20.37 -1.46
C MET A 1 1.09 -19.25 -1.95
N ILE A 2 2.21 -19.04 -1.31
CA ILE A 2 3.21 -18.05 -1.74
C ILE A 2 4.05 -18.73 -2.81
N THR A 3 4.11 -18.15 -4.00
CA THR A 3 4.95 -18.61 -5.09
C THR A 3 6.08 -17.61 -5.28
N TYR A 4 7.28 -18.06 -5.51
CA TYR A 4 8.42 -17.22 -5.83
C TYR A 4 8.70 -17.28 -7.33
N ILE A 5 9.05 -16.15 -7.94
CA ILE A 5 9.38 -16.09 -9.37
C ILE A 5 10.78 -15.53 -9.54
N CYS A 6 11.61 -16.23 -10.30
CA CYS A 6 12.93 -15.75 -10.66
C CYS A 6 12.85 -14.68 -11.74
N HIS A 7 13.48 -13.53 -11.50
CA HIS A 7 13.59 -12.41 -12.45
C HIS A 7 14.98 -12.27 -13.08
N ASN A 8 15.84 -13.26 -12.89
CA ASN A 8 17.19 -13.21 -13.46
C ASN A 8 17.15 -13.35 -14.99
N ARG A 9 17.56 -12.30 -15.68
CA ARG A 9 17.65 -12.23 -17.14
C ARG A 9 19.07 -12.48 -17.66
N ASN A 10 20.05 -12.74 -16.77
CA ASN A 10 21.44 -12.92 -17.16
C ASN A 10 21.64 -14.29 -17.83
N GLU A 11 22.06 -14.28 -19.06
CA GLU A 11 22.35 -15.44 -19.92
C GLU A 11 23.61 -16.25 -19.53
N LYS A 12 24.21 -15.99 -18.37
CA LYS A 12 25.49 -16.61 -17.93
C LYS A 12 25.32 -17.91 -17.15
N THR A 13 24.36 -18.72 -17.45
CA THR A 13 24.41 -20.14 -17.09
C THR A 13 24.55 -20.95 -18.37
N THR A 14 25.67 -21.62 -18.48
CA THR A 14 25.93 -22.66 -19.49
C THR A 14 24.71 -23.58 -19.57
N GLU A 15 24.10 -23.62 -20.76
CA GLU A 15 22.97 -24.46 -21.14
C GLU A 15 21.56 -23.99 -20.76
N LYS A 16 20.90 -23.39 -21.77
CA LYS A 16 19.46 -23.44 -22.04
C LYS A 16 18.51 -22.72 -21.10
N GLN A 17 18.06 -21.60 -21.56
CA GLN A 17 16.92 -20.76 -21.13
C GLN A 17 17.14 -19.88 -19.89
N PRO A 18 16.80 -18.59 -19.99
CA PRO A 18 16.83 -17.68 -18.86
C PRO A 18 15.85 -18.17 -17.77
N CYS A 19 16.28 -18.16 -16.52
CA CYS A 19 15.40 -18.50 -15.37
C CYS A 19 14.24 -17.52 -15.19
N PHE A 20 14.12 -16.52 -16.05
CA PHE A 20 13.08 -15.51 -15.99
C PHE A 20 11.69 -16.16 -16.08
N GLY A 21 10.87 -15.91 -15.04
CA GLY A 21 9.53 -16.46 -14.95
C GLY A 21 9.45 -17.89 -14.37
N THR A 22 10.57 -18.50 -14.02
CA THR A 22 10.56 -19.83 -13.39
C THR A 22 9.97 -19.73 -11.97
N VAL A 23 9.02 -20.59 -11.67
CA VAL A 23 8.43 -20.70 -10.33
C VAL A 23 9.41 -21.43 -9.42
N CYS A 24 9.74 -20.82 -8.30
CA CYS A 24 10.63 -21.34 -7.28
C CYS A 24 9.85 -21.65 -6.00
N GLU A 25 10.29 -22.63 -5.22
CA GLU A 25 9.71 -22.99 -3.94
C GLU A 25 10.17 -22.08 -2.80
N THR A 26 11.32 -21.45 -2.99
CA THR A 26 11.97 -20.59 -2.00
C THR A 26 12.33 -19.22 -2.59
N SER A 27 12.72 -18.28 -1.74
CA SER A 27 13.23 -16.96 -2.13
C SER A 27 14.55 -17.00 -2.91
N THR A 28 15.14 -18.16 -3.06
CA THR A 28 16.35 -18.39 -3.87
C THR A 28 16.01 -19.34 -5.02
N CYS A 29 16.33 -18.93 -6.23
CA CYS A 29 16.11 -19.76 -7.42
C CYS A 29 17.05 -20.98 -7.41
N GLN A 30 16.49 -22.16 -7.48
CA GLN A 30 17.26 -23.42 -7.48
C GLN A 30 18.09 -23.60 -8.76
N CYS A 31 17.73 -22.91 -9.86
CA CYS A 31 18.45 -23.02 -11.13
C CYS A 31 19.65 -22.09 -11.24
N CYS A 32 19.52 -20.83 -10.83
CA CYS A 32 20.56 -19.82 -11.00
C CYS A 32 21.15 -19.27 -9.69
N GLY A 33 20.66 -19.73 -8.53
CA GLY A 33 21.09 -19.21 -7.22
C GLY A 33 20.69 -17.76 -6.95
N GLY A 34 20.03 -17.09 -7.89
CA GLY A 34 19.60 -15.71 -7.76
C GLY A 34 18.35 -15.56 -6.89
N ARG A 35 18.09 -14.33 -6.44
CA ARG A 35 16.90 -14.02 -5.65
C ARG A 35 15.64 -14.21 -6.49
N ALA A 36 14.67 -14.92 -5.94
CA ALA A 36 13.32 -15.04 -6.48
C ALA A 36 12.35 -14.19 -5.66
N ASP A 37 11.52 -13.41 -6.35
CA ASP A 37 10.58 -12.51 -5.71
C ASP A 37 9.25 -13.21 -5.43
N VAL A 38 8.65 -12.87 -4.31
CA VAL A 38 7.34 -13.38 -3.91
C VAL A 38 6.28 -12.93 -4.91
N GLN A 39 5.57 -13.88 -5.51
CA GLN A 39 4.36 -13.59 -6.27
C GLN A 39 3.15 -14.06 -5.48
N SER A 40 2.37 -13.13 -4.97
CA SER A 40 1.07 -13.42 -4.40
C SER A 40 0.07 -13.77 -5.51
N THR A 41 -0.79 -14.76 -5.27
CA THR A 41 -1.92 -15.03 -6.14
C THR A 41 -3.19 -14.54 -5.43
N ILE A 42 -3.92 -13.69 -6.11
CA ILE A 42 -5.22 -13.21 -5.66
C ILE A 42 -6.32 -14.01 -6.35
N TYR A 43 -7.27 -14.44 -5.56
CA TYR A 43 -8.44 -15.18 -6.00
C TYR A 43 -9.70 -14.31 -5.92
N TRP A 44 -10.79 -14.76 -6.51
CA TRP A 44 -12.09 -14.09 -6.47
C TRP A 44 -13.16 -15.01 -5.91
N CYS A 45 -13.77 -14.60 -4.80
CA CYS A 45 -14.94 -15.25 -4.26
C CYS A 45 -16.20 -14.74 -4.96
N ARG A 46 -16.85 -15.58 -5.74
CA ARG A 46 -18.05 -15.18 -6.47
C ARG A 46 -19.25 -14.91 -5.56
N GLN A 47 -19.38 -15.66 -4.46
CA GLN A 47 -20.50 -15.52 -3.53
C GLN A 47 -20.40 -14.25 -2.70
N CYS A 48 -19.20 -13.92 -2.19
CA CYS A 48 -18.98 -12.71 -1.40
C CYS A 48 -18.67 -11.49 -2.27
N ASN A 49 -18.37 -11.70 -3.56
CA ASN A 49 -18.05 -10.68 -4.55
C ASN A 49 -16.84 -9.81 -4.16
N VAL A 50 -15.78 -10.45 -3.65
CA VAL A 50 -14.55 -9.80 -3.17
C VAL A 50 -13.31 -10.64 -3.50
N PRO A 51 -12.10 -10.00 -3.58
CA PRO A 51 -10.86 -10.72 -3.74
C PRO A 51 -10.42 -11.43 -2.45
N LEU A 52 -9.64 -12.49 -2.62
CA LEU A 52 -9.07 -13.29 -1.54
C LEU A 52 -7.56 -13.46 -1.71
N TYR A 53 -6.84 -13.46 -0.61
CA TYR A 53 -5.42 -13.83 -0.55
C TYR A 53 -5.19 -15.35 -0.42
N GLY A 54 -6.25 -16.14 -0.35
CA GLY A 54 -6.23 -17.61 -0.34
C GLY A 54 -7.28 -18.16 -1.30
N ASN A 55 -7.19 -19.45 -1.62
CA ASN A 55 -8.13 -20.11 -2.53
C ASN A 55 -9.49 -20.45 -1.89
N ARG A 56 -9.66 -20.22 -0.58
CA ARG A 56 -10.89 -20.49 0.17
C ARG A 56 -11.34 -19.25 0.92
N CYS A 57 -12.62 -18.96 0.88
CA CYS A 57 -13.23 -17.81 1.55
C CYS A 57 -13.51 -18.10 3.02
N SER A 58 -12.96 -17.34 3.96
CA SER A 58 -13.24 -17.52 5.39
C SER A 58 -14.70 -17.22 5.77
N ARG A 59 -15.39 -16.36 4.97
CA ARG A 59 -16.79 -15.97 5.25
C ARG A 59 -17.81 -17.03 4.80
N CYS A 60 -17.69 -17.55 3.57
CA CYS A 60 -18.69 -18.44 3.00
C CYS A 60 -18.19 -19.88 2.76
N GLY A 61 -16.90 -20.16 3.02
CA GLY A 61 -16.31 -21.49 2.85
C GLY A 61 -16.08 -21.92 1.40
N MET A 62 -16.52 -21.11 0.41
CA MET A 62 -16.42 -21.47 -1.01
C MET A 62 -15.00 -21.37 -1.54
N GLU A 63 -14.68 -22.26 -2.45
CA GLU A 63 -13.46 -22.21 -3.23
C GLU A 63 -13.50 -21.07 -4.25
N ALA A 64 -12.40 -20.36 -4.38
CA ALA A 64 -12.29 -19.16 -5.22
C ALA A 64 -11.44 -19.41 -6.46
N LYS A 65 -11.71 -18.65 -7.53
CA LYS A 65 -10.96 -18.74 -8.79
C LYS A 65 -9.84 -17.70 -8.81
N LYS A 66 -8.69 -18.08 -9.38
CA LYS A 66 -7.57 -17.16 -9.59
C LYS A 66 -8.02 -15.93 -10.39
N LEU A 67 -7.62 -14.74 -9.93
CA LEU A 67 -7.96 -13.46 -10.55
C LEU A 67 -6.71 -12.75 -11.09
N THR A 68 -5.76 -12.42 -10.24
CA THR A 68 -4.57 -11.61 -10.56
C THR A 68 -3.46 -11.87 -9.54
N THR A 69 -2.40 -11.06 -9.58
CA THR A 69 -1.25 -11.16 -8.66
C THR A 69 -1.26 -10.11 -7.55
N ASP A 70 -1.97 -9.02 -7.75
CA ASP A 70 -2.14 -7.95 -6.75
C ASP A 70 -3.46 -7.24 -6.94
N VAL A 71 -4.06 -6.74 -5.86
CA VAL A 71 -5.26 -5.90 -5.89
C VAL A 71 -5.24 -4.85 -4.81
N ARG A 72 -5.84 -3.69 -5.10
CA ARG A 72 -6.21 -2.68 -4.12
C ARG A 72 -7.67 -2.28 -4.29
N PRO A 73 -8.37 -1.88 -3.23
CA PRO A 73 -9.72 -1.34 -3.33
C PRO A 73 -9.69 -0.02 -4.12
N VAL A 74 -10.73 0.20 -4.90
CA VAL A 74 -10.96 1.45 -5.64
C VAL A 74 -11.92 2.30 -4.81
N PHE A 75 -11.42 3.44 -4.33
CA PHE A 75 -12.21 4.38 -3.55
C PHE A 75 -13.34 5.01 -4.38
N PRO A 76 -14.42 5.48 -3.73
CA PRO A 76 -15.57 6.05 -4.43
C PRO A 76 -15.22 7.19 -5.39
N GLU A 77 -14.22 8.01 -5.06
CA GLU A 77 -13.75 9.10 -5.91
C GLU A 77 -13.10 8.57 -7.19
N GLU A 78 -12.21 7.58 -7.07
CA GLU A 78 -11.57 6.94 -8.22
C GLU A 78 -12.60 6.16 -9.06
N ARG A 79 -13.55 5.49 -8.42
CA ARG A 79 -14.64 4.79 -9.09
C ARG A 79 -15.48 5.77 -9.93
N LEU A 80 -15.90 6.90 -9.35
CA LEU A 80 -16.67 7.92 -10.04
C LEU A 80 -15.89 8.51 -11.24
N LEU A 81 -14.59 8.75 -11.07
CA LEU A 81 -13.73 9.21 -12.16
C LEU A 81 -13.70 8.20 -13.32
N ILE A 82 -13.55 6.91 -13.01
CA ILE A 82 -13.60 5.83 -14.03
C ILE A 82 -14.94 5.83 -14.76
N GLU A 83 -16.04 5.94 -14.02
CA GLU A 83 -17.40 5.96 -14.57
C GLU A 83 -17.62 7.15 -15.50
N ILE A 84 -17.11 8.34 -15.15
CA ILE A 84 -17.16 9.54 -15.99
C ILE A 84 -16.35 9.34 -17.27
N ILE A 85 -15.15 8.77 -17.17
CA ILE A 85 -14.30 8.44 -18.30
C ILE A 85 -14.98 7.44 -19.26
N LEU A 86 -15.72 6.49 -18.72
CA LEU A 86 -16.52 5.53 -19.49
C LEU A 86 -17.85 6.10 -19.97
N GLN A 87 -18.19 7.35 -19.66
CA GLN A 87 -19.46 8.00 -19.95
C GLN A 87 -20.68 7.29 -19.33
N LYS A 88 -20.48 6.68 -18.15
CA LYS A 88 -21.49 5.89 -17.44
C LYS A 88 -21.48 6.21 -15.94
N PRO A 89 -21.76 7.46 -15.54
CA PRO A 89 -21.74 7.85 -14.14
C PRO A 89 -22.69 6.99 -13.31
N PHE A 90 -22.22 6.53 -12.15
CA PHE A 90 -22.90 5.66 -11.18
C PHE A 90 -23.21 4.23 -11.62
N GLU A 91 -22.68 3.77 -12.77
CA GLU A 91 -22.87 2.36 -13.20
C GLU A 91 -22.29 1.36 -12.22
N PHE A 92 -21.21 1.73 -11.51
CA PHE A 92 -20.51 0.86 -10.56
C PHE A 92 -20.81 1.19 -9.09
N LEU A 93 -21.78 2.05 -8.81
CA LEU A 93 -22.12 2.51 -7.46
C LEU A 93 -22.37 1.36 -6.46
N LYS A 94 -22.97 0.27 -6.94
CA LYS A 94 -23.28 -0.94 -6.16
C LYS A 94 -22.51 -2.16 -6.66
N LYS A 95 -21.29 -1.95 -7.20
CA LYS A 95 -20.43 -3.03 -7.67
C LYS A 95 -19.11 -3.06 -6.91
N SER A 96 -18.52 -4.24 -6.80
CA SER A 96 -17.22 -4.45 -6.18
C SER A 96 -16.12 -4.09 -7.16
N VAL A 97 -15.46 -2.94 -6.96
CA VAL A 97 -14.45 -2.39 -7.88
C VAL A 97 -13.07 -2.47 -7.27
N TRP A 98 -12.12 -3.05 -8.00
CA TRP A 98 -10.75 -3.27 -7.58
C TRP A 98 -9.77 -2.92 -8.68
N ASN A 99 -8.62 -2.35 -8.32
CA ASN A 99 -7.51 -2.14 -9.23
C ASN A 99 -6.49 -3.27 -9.05
N GLY A 100 -6.04 -3.83 -10.14
CA GLY A 100 -5.03 -4.90 -10.14
C GLY A 100 -3.72 -4.48 -10.79
N THR A 101 -2.79 -5.42 -10.90
CA THR A 101 -1.49 -5.21 -11.50
C THR A 101 -1.60 -4.64 -12.92
N GLY A 102 -0.74 -3.67 -13.24
CA GLY A 102 -0.71 -3.04 -14.57
C GLY A 102 -1.88 -2.08 -14.83
N ASN A 103 -2.44 -1.50 -13.78
CA ASN A 103 -3.58 -0.57 -13.85
C ASN A 103 -4.83 -1.17 -14.53
N HIS A 104 -5.04 -2.46 -14.30
CA HIS A 104 -6.26 -3.12 -14.74
C HIS A 104 -7.33 -3.04 -13.66
N TYR A 105 -8.53 -2.66 -14.04
CA TYR A 105 -9.67 -2.63 -13.12
C TYR A 105 -10.52 -3.87 -13.26
N PHE A 106 -11.05 -4.33 -12.12
CA PHE A 106 -11.98 -5.43 -12.03
C PHE A 106 -13.29 -4.92 -11.42
N VAL A 107 -14.39 -5.22 -12.07
CA VAL A 107 -15.74 -4.97 -11.56
C VAL A 107 -16.43 -6.32 -11.41
N ASP A 108 -16.86 -6.64 -10.20
CA ASP A 108 -17.46 -7.93 -9.84
C ASP A 108 -16.62 -9.13 -10.35
N GLY A 109 -15.29 -9.02 -10.21
CA GLY A 109 -14.32 -10.04 -10.63
C GLY A 109 -14.11 -10.15 -12.14
N LYS A 110 -14.68 -9.25 -12.94
CA LYS A 110 -14.44 -9.19 -14.38
C LYS A 110 -13.55 -8.01 -14.73
N LYS A 111 -12.53 -8.25 -15.53
CA LYS A 111 -11.63 -7.20 -16.01
C LYS A 111 -12.36 -6.22 -16.92
N ILE A 112 -12.19 -4.92 -16.65
CA ILE A 112 -12.62 -3.86 -17.57
C ILE A 112 -11.44 -3.49 -18.46
N ALA A 113 -11.71 -3.36 -19.76
CA ALA A 113 -10.70 -2.90 -20.69
C ALA A 113 -10.66 -1.36 -20.67
N PHE A 114 -9.51 -0.79 -20.29
CA PHE A 114 -9.16 0.60 -20.51
C PHE A 114 -8.10 0.67 -21.60
N SER A 115 -8.41 1.39 -22.68
CA SER A 115 -7.38 1.70 -23.66
C SER A 115 -6.69 3.01 -23.30
N VAL A 116 -5.36 2.97 -23.13
CA VAL A 116 -4.56 4.19 -22.93
C VAL A 116 -4.71 5.17 -24.10
N LYS A 117 -5.02 4.66 -25.30
CA LYS A 117 -5.30 5.50 -26.49
C LYS A 117 -6.62 6.24 -26.36
N GLU A 118 -7.61 5.64 -25.71
CA GLU A 118 -8.90 6.29 -25.42
C GLU A 118 -8.74 7.35 -24.33
N LEU A 119 -7.95 7.08 -23.30
CA LEU A 119 -7.65 8.05 -22.25
C LEU A 119 -6.97 9.33 -22.78
N LYS A 120 -6.12 9.22 -23.80
CA LYS A 120 -5.49 10.40 -24.45
C LYS A 120 -6.45 11.31 -25.21
N LYS A 121 -7.64 10.83 -25.53
CA LYS A 121 -8.67 11.61 -26.26
C LYS A 121 -9.64 12.34 -25.31
N ILE A 122 -9.50 12.14 -24.01
CA ILE A 122 -10.42 12.69 -23.02
C ILE A 122 -10.05 14.15 -22.76
N ASN A 123 -11.06 15.01 -22.80
CA ASN A 123 -10.94 16.39 -22.39
C ASN A 123 -10.91 16.46 -20.84
N ALA A 124 -9.77 16.79 -20.27
CA ALA A 124 -9.58 16.85 -18.82
C ALA A 124 -10.51 17.87 -18.13
N ASP A 125 -10.81 18.99 -18.78
CA ASP A 125 -11.69 20.02 -18.23
C ASP A 125 -13.14 19.56 -18.21
N GLU A 126 -13.56 18.79 -19.20
CA GLU A 126 -14.89 18.18 -19.21
C GLU A 126 -15.03 17.13 -18.10
N VAL A 127 -14.03 16.28 -17.91
CA VAL A 127 -14.00 15.29 -16.81
C VAL A 127 -14.08 16.01 -15.47
N ARG A 128 -13.34 17.10 -15.28
CA ARG A 128 -13.36 17.89 -14.04
C ARG A 128 -14.76 18.47 -13.77
N ARG A 129 -15.38 19.09 -14.77
CA ARG A 129 -16.74 19.63 -14.64
C ARG A 129 -17.77 18.55 -14.29
N GLN A 130 -17.69 17.40 -14.93
CA GLN A 130 -18.58 16.28 -14.62
C GLN A 130 -18.32 15.71 -13.24
N TYR A 131 -17.06 15.62 -12.82
CA TYR A 131 -16.71 15.17 -11.49
C TYR A 131 -17.26 16.10 -10.41
N GLU A 132 -17.08 17.41 -10.54
CA GLU A 132 -17.65 18.41 -9.65
C GLU A 132 -19.18 18.29 -9.53
N LYS A 133 -19.85 18.10 -10.68
CA LYS A 133 -21.30 17.92 -10.76
C LYS A 133 -21.80 16.68 -9.99
N TYR A 134 -21.06 15.56 -10.09
CA TYR A 134 -21.51 14.27 -9.56
C TYR A 134 -20.90 13.93 -8.18
N SER A 135 -19.85 14.61 -7.75
CA SER A 135 -19.13 14.31 -6.50
C SER A 135 -20.02 14.36 -5.27
N THR A 136 -20.99 15.28 -5.21
CA THR A 136 -21.95 15.43 -4.09
C THR A 136 -22.89 14.24 -3.93
N GLN A 137 -23.12 13.46 -5.01
CA GLN A 137 -23.98 12.27 -5.00
C GLN A 137 -23.18 10.99 -4.75
N ASN A 138 -21.83 11.11 -4.69
CA ASN A 138 -20.97 9.98 -4.45
C ASN A 138 -21.00 9.56 -2.97
N THR A 139 -21.18 8.27 -2.70
CA THR A 139 -21.31 7.73 -1.35
C THR A 139 -20.33 6.63 -1.07
N TYR A 140 -19.98 6.45 0.20
CA TYR A 140 -19.12 5.40 0.71
C TYR A 140 -19.88 4.13 1.12
N CYS A 141 -21.21 4.18 1.21
CA CYS A 141 -22.01 3.09 1.79
C CYS A 141 -21.68 1.70 1.23
N TYR A 142 -21.66 1.56 -0.10
CA TYR A 142 -21.35 0.26 -0.70
C TYR A 142 -19.85 -0.08 -0.62
N PHE A 143 -18.98 0.91 -0.65
CA PHE A 143 -17.54 0.72 -0.45
C PHE A 143 -17.25 0.16 0.93
N ASP A 144 -17.87 0.70 1.97
CA ASP A 144 -17.72 0.25 3.36
C ASP A 144 -18.27 -1.16 3.53
N GLU A 145 -19.44 -1.45 2.96
CA GLU A 145 -20.02 -2.79 2.96
C GLU A 145 -19.11 -3.82 2.24
N MET A 146 -18.61 -3.46 1.06
CA MET A 146 -17.68 -4.30 0.30
C MET A 146 -16.38 -4.54 1.06
N THR A 147 -15.83 -3.50 1.68
CA THR A 147 -14.61 -3.59 2.49
C THR A 147 -14.82 -4.46 3.71
N GLY A 148 -15.95 -4.35 4.39
CA GLY A 148 -16.33 -5.25 5.49
C GLY A 148 -16.38 -6.71 5.04
N ARG A 149 -17.04 -6.99 3.91
CA ARG A 149 -17.08 -8.34 3.32
C ARG A 149 -15.70 -8.86 2.95
N PHE A 150 -14.83 -8.00 2.42
CA PHE A 150 -13.45 -8.35 2.08
C PHE A 150 -12.64 -8.73 3.33
N ILE A 151 -12.76 -7.99 4.42
CA ILE A 151 -12.08 -8.28 5.69
C ILE A 151 -12.54 -9.63 6.24
N GLU A 152 -13.85 -9.86 6.31
CA GLU A 152 -14.41 -11.13 6.79
C GLU A 152 -14.00 -12.32 5.90
N ALA A 153 -13.99 -12.13 4.58
CA ALA A 153 -13.61 -13.16 3.62
C ALA A 153 -12.14 -13.58 3.70
N ASN A 154 -11.28 -12.67 4.20
CA ASN A 154 -9.84 -12.88 4.38
C ASN A 154 -9.42 -13.01 5.86
N LYS A 155 -10.36 -13.26 6.79
CA LYS A 155 -10.11 -13.22 8.24
C LYS A 155 -8.95 -14.12 8.67
N GLU A 156 -8.93 -15.37 8.24
CA GLU A 156 -7.85 -16.32 8.59
C GLU A 156 -6.47 -15.81 8.13
N ARG A 157 -6.39 -15.26 6.91
CA ARG A 157 -5.15 -14.69 6.40
C ARG A 157 -4.73 -13.46 7.18
N TYR A 158 -5.67 -12.58 7.50
CA TYR A 158 -5.40 -11.38 8.30
C TYR A 158 -4.89 -11.74 9.70
N GLU A 159 -5.52 -12.71 10.38
CA GLU A 159 -5.10 -13.19 11.70
C GLU A 159 -3.69 -13.78 11.64
N TYR A 160 -3.41 -14.62 10.63
CA TYR A 160 -2.10 -15.22 10.43
C TYR A 160 -0.99 -14.17 10.27
N ILE A 161 -1.12 -13.23 9.33
CA ILE A 161 -0.07 -12.21 9.07
C ILE A 161 0.08 -11.25 10.25
N THR A 162 -0.99 -10.94 10.96
CA THR A 162 -0.95 -10.08 12.15
C THR A 162 -0.21 -10.78 13.30
N GLN A 163 -0.43 -12.06 13.48
CA GLN A 163 0.27 -12.86 14.48
C GLN A 163 1.76 -13.00 14.14
N GLU A 164 2.08 -13.27 12.88
CA GLU A 164 3.47 -13.35 12.39
C GLU A 164 4.21 -12.03 12.64
N ALA A 165 3.61 -10.90 12.26
CA ALA A 165 4.16 -9.57 12.51
C ALA A 165 4.34 -9.28 14.01
N GLY A 166 3.34 -9.62 14.83
CA GLY A 166 3.41 -9.47 16.28
C GLY A 166 4.53 -10.30 16.92
N ASN A 167 4.73 -11.54 16.45
CA ASN A 167 5.84 -12.39 16.92
C ASN A 167 7.20 -11.79 16.56
N TYR A 168 7.34 -11.27 15.32
CA TYR A 168 8.56 -10.59 14.90
C TYR A 168 8.86 -9.37 15.76
N ILE A 169 7.86 -8.52 15.99
CA ILE A 169 8.01 -7.30 16.82
C ILE A 169 8.42 -7.67 18.24
N ARG A 170 7.75 -8.64 18.87
CA ARG A 170 8.10 -9.08 20.24
C ARG A 170 9.51 -9.66 20.33
N LYS A 171 9.93 -10.42 19.30
CA LYS A 171 11.29 -10.94 19.23
C LYS A 171 12.31 -9.80 19.15
N ALA A 172 12.10 -8.83 18.27
CA ALA A 172 12.99 -7.67 18.13
C ALA A 172 13.10 -6.87 19.45
N VAL A 173 11.97 -6.62 20.11
CA VAL A 173 11.98 -5.94 21.43
C VAL A 173 12.71 -6.76 22.50
N GLY A 174 12.58 -8.08 22.47
CA GLY A 174 13.31 -8.97 23.41
C GLY A 174 14.82 -8.97 23.16
N GLU A 175 15.25 -8.72 21.93
CA GLU A 175 16.67 -8.67 21.55
C GLU A 175 17.30 -7.29 21.82
N PHE A 176 16.62 -6.20 21.48
CA PHE A 176 17.18 -4.84 21.52
C PHE A 176 16.67 -3.97 22.69
N GLY A 177 15.56 -4.34 23.31
CA GLY A 177 14.89 -3.53 24.32
C GLY A 177 13.90 -2.53 23.74
N ALA A 178 12.80 -2.30 24.44
CA ALA A 178 11.74 -1.39 23.96
C ALA A 178 12.16 0.09 23.96
N MET A 179 13.11 0.47 24.83
CA MET A 179 13.59 1.84 24.95
C MET A 179 14.54 2.24 23.82
N ASP A 180 15.15 1.25 23.16
CA ASP A 180 16.10 1.47 22.06
C ASP A 180 15.43 1.37 20.68
N MET A 181 14.10 1.30 20.65
CA MET A 181 13.31 1.16 19.45
C MET A 181 12.34 2.32 19.25
N PHE A 182 12.11 2.67 18.01
CA PHE A 182 11.10 3.65 17.63
C PHE A 182 10.37 3.23 16.35
N VAL A 183 9.20 3.80 16.13
CA VAL A 183 8.44 3.67 14.88
C VAL A 183 8.78 4.85 13.98
N SER A 184 9.36 4.59 12.81
CA SER A 184 9.48 5.61 11.76
C SER A 184 8.09 5.88 11.18
N PHE A 185 7.55 7.08 11.46
CA PHE A 185 6.16 7.43 11.17
C PHE A 185 6.09 8.54 10.13
N SER A 186 5.81 8.19 8.88
CA SER A 186 5.71 9.15 7.78
C SER A 186 4.29 9.74 7.58
N GLY A 187 3.31 9.30 8.37
CA GLY A 187 1.90 9.66 8.14
C GLY A 187 1.25 8.94 6.94
N GLY A 188 1.98 8.09 6.23
CA GLY A 188 1.45 7.25 5.16
C GLY A 188 0.76 5.98 5.67
N LYS A 189 0.08 5.26 4.78
CA LYS A 189 -0.66 4.04 5.12
C LYS A 189 0.21 2.96 5.77
N ASP A 190 1.42 2.75 5.25
CA ASP A 190 2.30 1.67 5.71
C ASP A 190 2.85 1.95 7.11
N SER A 191 3.29 3.19 7.38
CA SER A 191 3.74 3.60 8.72
C SER A 191 2.61 3.60 9.75
N THR A 192 1.38 3.90 9.34
CA THR A 192 0.20 3.83 10.21
C THR A 192 -0.13 2.38 10.57
N VAL A 193 -0.06 1.46 9.61
CA VAL A 193 -0.23 0.01 9.87
C VAL A 193 0.88 -0.49 10.78
N THR A 194 2.13 -0.12 10.52
CA THR A 194 3.28 -0.48 11.38
C THR A 194 3.06 0.01 12.80
N SER A 195 2.68 1.28 12.99
CA SER A 195 2.32 1.83 14.29
C SER A 195 1.27 0.98 15.01
N ASN A 196 0.16 0.68 14.34
CA ASN A 196 -0.92 -0.13 14.91
C ASN A 196 -0.44 -1.53 15.32
N LEU A 197 0.35 -2.20 14.48
CA LEU A 197 0.89 -3.53 14.77
C LEU A 197 1.84 -3.50 15.97
N VAL A 198 2.72 -2.50 16.06
CA VAL A 198 3.65 -2.35 17.19
C VAL A 198 2.90 -2.10 18.50
N LEU A 199 1.96 -1.14 18.52
CA LEU A 199 1.18 -0.83 19.71
C LEU A 199 0.35 -2.05 20.19
N ARG A 200 -0.21 -2.81 19.27
CA ARG A 200 -0.96 -4.05 19.58
C ARG A 200 -0.04 -5.18 20.06
N ALA A 201 1.10 -5.39 19.38
CA ALA A 201 2.02 -6.49 19.72
C ALA A 201 2.64 -6.32 21.11
N LEU A 202 2.91 -5.08 21.50
CA LEU A 202 3.53 -4.76 22.78
C LEU A 202 2.50 -4.40 23.87
N SER A 203 1.23 -4.26 23.51
CA SER A 203 0.15 -3.86 24.43
C SER A 203 0.47 -2.58 25.21
N THR A 204 1.27 -1.68 24.62
CA THR A 204 1.65 -0.40 25.23
C THR A 204 1.56 0.73 24.21
N PRO A 205 1.03 1.88 24.60
CA PRO A 205 1.01 3.07 23.74
C PRO A 205 2.32 3.87 23.80
N GLN A 206 3.25 3.54 24.70
CA GLN A 206 4.42 4.36 25.05
C GLN A 206 5.64 4.07 24.17
N ILE A 207 5.44 3.69 22.92
CA ILE A 207 6.52 3.51 21.95
C ILE A 207 6.75 4.82 21.21
N MET A 208 8.00 5.26 21.17
CA MET A 208 8.42 6.47 20.46
C MET A 208 8.06 6.36 18.96
N HIS A 209 7.46 7.41 18.44
CA HIS A 209 7.24 7.60 17.02
C HIS A 209 8.03 8.82 16.54
N ILE A 210 8.76 8.68 15.45
CA ILE A 210 9.53 9.78 14.86
C ILE A 210 8.95 10.10 13.49
N PHE A 211 8.41 11.30 13.36
CA PHE A 211 7.98 11.87 12.09
C PHE A 211 9.11 12.73 11.53
N GLY A 212 9.69 12.30 10.40
CA GLY A 212 10.69 13.08 9.68
C GLY A 212 10.00 14.16 8.86
N ASP A 213 10.07 15.41 9.31
CA ASP A 213 9.50 16.56 8.63
C ASP A 213 10.53 17.15 7.66
N THR A 214 10.38 16.85 6.38
CA THR A 214 11.26 17.36 5.32
C THR A 214 10.91 18.78 4.87
N THR A 215 9.86 19.38 5.42
CA THR A 215 9.28 20.67 4.99
C THR A 215 8.64 20.64 3.58
N LEU A 216 8.65 19.49 2.90
CA LEU A 216 7.99 19.27 1.60
C LEU A 216 6.72 18.43 1.69
N GLU A 217 6.32 18.09 2.91
CA GLU A 217 5.15 17.26 3.11
C GLU A 217 3.88 17.97 2.60
N PHE A 218 2.99 17.18 2.00
CA PHE A 218 1.68 17.72 1.63
C PHE A 218 0.90 18.19 2.87
N PRO A 219 0.09 19.27 2.74
CA PRO A 219 -0.75 19.76 3.86
C PRO A 219 -1.59 18.67 4.50
N PHE A 220 -2.08 17.70 3.71
CA PHE A 220 -2.83 16.55 4.21
C PHE A 220 -2.00 15.64 5.12
N THR A 221 -0.70 15.50 4.89
CA THR A 221 0.21 14.73 5.75
C THR A 221 0.29 15.37 7.13
N TYR A 222 0.52 16.68 7.21
CA TYR A 222 0.52 17.40 8.48
C TYR A 222 -0.81 17.26 9.22
N THR A 223 -1.92 17.48 8.52
CA THR A 223 -3.26 17.31 9.10
C THR A 223 -3.47 15.91 9.65
N TYR A 224 -2.97 14.90 8.95
CA TYR A 224 -3.08 13.51 9.39
C TYR A 224 -2.22 13.25 10.64
N VAL A 225 -0.97 13.71 10.66
CA VAL A 225 -0.05 13.56 11.80
C VAL A 225 -0.63 14.22 13.05
N GLU A 226 -1.17 15.44 12.94
CA GLU A 226 -1.81 16.13 14.07
C GLU A 226 -3.07 15.40 14.55
N ARG A 227 -3.90 14.88 13.63
CA ARG A 227 -5.05 14.05 13.97
C ARG A 227 -4.61 12.75 14.67
N PHE A 228 -3.50 12.14 14.21
CA PHE A 228 -2.95 10.94 14.85
C PHE A 228 -2.52 11.25 16.29
N LYS A 229 -1.75 12.31 16.54
CA LYS A 229 -1.35 12.77 17.89
C LYS A 229 -2.57 12.97 18.78
N LYS A 230 -3.60 13.66 18.28
CA LYS A 230 -4.84 13.92 19.02
C LYS A 230 -5.59 12.63 19.39
N ASN A 231 -5.62 11.66 18.50
CA ASN A 231 -6.33 10.39 18.72
C ASN A 231 -5.51 9.40 19.56
N HIS A 232 -4.18 9.59 19.65
CA HIS A 232 -3.27 8.74 20.41
C HIS A 232 -2.44 9.54 21.43
N PRO A 233 -3.08 10.22 22.41
CA PRO A 233 -2.41 11.17 23.30
C PRO A 233 -1.36 10.53 24.23
N LYS A 234 -1.40 9.20 24.37
CA LYS A 234 -0.42 8.44 25.17
C LYS A 234 0.78 7.95 24.35
N THR A 235 0.74 8.11 23.02
CA THR A 235 1.82 7.71 22.12
C THR A 235 2.73 8.90 21.87
N PRO A 236 4.00 8.88 22.28
CA PRO A 236 4.92 9.98 22.02
C PRO A 236 5.24 10.07 20.52
N VAL A 237 4.96 11.21 19.91
CA VAL A 237 5.28 11.49 18.50
C VAL A 237 6.16 12.73 18.44
N ILE A 238 7.41 12.54 18.07
CA ILE A 238 8.40 13.61 17.87
C ILE A 238 8.47 13.94 16.38
N SER A 239 8.43 15.23 16.04
CA SER A 239 8.70 15.71 14.69
C SER A 239 10.17 16.11 14.61
N ALA A 240 10.95 15.33 13.86
CA ALA A 240 12.34 15.63 13.56
C ALA A 240 12.39 16.53 12.31
N ARG A 241 12.80 17.78 12.49
CA ARG A 241 12.91 18.79 11.44
C ARG A 241 14.24 19.53 11.59
N ASN A 242 14.87 19.87 10.49
CA ASN A 242 15.98 20.80 10.50
C ASN A 242 15.47 22.19 10.94
N LYS A 243 16.02 22.73 12.01
CA LYS A 243 15.61 24.01 12.61
C LYS A 243 16.23 25.22 11.91
N GLU A 244 17.36 25.02 11.21
CA GLU A 244 18.13 26.10 10.61
C GLU A 244 17.72 26.37 9.17
N LYS A 245 17.47 25.31 8.40
CA LYS A 245 17.19 25.42 6.97
C LYS A 245 16.07 24.49 6.54
N ASP A 246 15.16 25.03 5.77
CA ASP A 246 14.12 24.21 5.12
C ASP A 246 14.66 23.56 3.83
N PHE A 247 13.83 22.77 3.18
CA PHE A 247 14.21 22.08 1.94
C PHE A 247 14.58 23.05 0.81
N GLU A 248 13.87 24.15 0.67
CA GLU A 248 14.10 25.11 -0.40
C GLU A 248 15.45 25.82 -0.20
N GLU A 249 15.78 26.19 1.02
CA GLU A 249 17.07 26.79 1.39
C GLU A 249 18.22 25.83 1.17
N LEU A 250 18.04 24.54 1.51
CA LEU A 250 19.02 23.50 1.22
C LEU A 250 19.20 23.30 -0.28
N CYS A 251 18.14 23.33 -1.08
CA CYS A 251 18.23 23.25 -2.53
C CYS A 251 19.02 24.43 -3.13
N LYS A 252 18.86 25.63 -2.58
CA LYS A 252 19.63 26.82 -3.01
C LYS A 252 21.12 26.71 -2.68
N LEU A 253 21.46 26.03 -1.57
CA LEU A 253 22.84 25.91 -1.09
C LEU A 253 23.61 24.80 -1.79
N ILE A 254 23.02 23.60 -1.90
CA ILE A 254 23.70 22.39 -2.38
C ILE A 254 23.08 21.78 -3.65
N GLY A 255 22.10 22.45 -4.22
CA GLY A 255 21.35 21.98 -5.38
C GLY A 255 20.25 20.98 -5.03
N PRO A 256 19.33 20.70 -5.95
CA PRO A 256 18.25 19.75 -5.72
C PRO A 256 18.78 18.32 -5.52
N PRO A 257 18.11 17.50 -4.70
CA PRO A 257 18.54 16.13 -4.49
C PRO A 257 18.48 15.33 -5.80
N SER A 258 19.43 14.43 -5.98
CA SER A 258 19.55 13.60 -7.17
C SER A 258 19.60 12.12 -6.80
N ARG A 259 19.55 11.24 -7.80
CA ARG A 259 19.69 9.79 -7.58
C ARG A 259 21.03 9.43 -6.92
N VAL A 260 22.08 10.21 -7.16
CA VAL A 260 23.42 9.99 -6.61
C VAL A 260 23.60 10.71 -5.28
N MET A 261 23.03 11.90 -5.15
CA MET A 261 23.19 12.77 -3.97
C MET A 261 21.82 12.92 -3.27
N ARG A 262 21.54 12.03 -2.31
CA ARG A 262 20.26 11.93 -1.59
C ARG A 262 20.32 12.65 -0.25
N TRP A 263 20.81 13.86 -0.21
CA TRP A 263 20.89 14.63 1.03
C TRP A 263 19.54 14.84 1.73
N CYS A 264 18.45 14.82 0.98
CA CYS A 264 17.10 14.90 1.55
C CYS A 264 16.73 13.73 2.49
N LEU A 265 17.49 12.62 2.47
CA LEU A 265 17.30 11.50 3.39
C LEU A 265 18.19 11.61 4.64
N SER A 266 19.16 12.50 4.68
CA SER A 266 20.12 12.64 5.78
C SER A 266 20.14 14.04 6.38
N LEU A 267 20.45 15.06 5.60
CA LEU A 267 20.66 16.43 6.12
C LEU A 267 19.41 17.10 6.69
N ILE A 268 18.23 16.72 6.20
CA ILE A 268 16.94 17.25 6.70
C ILE A 268 16.61 16.71 8.10
N HIS A 269 17.15 15.54 8.44
CA HIS A 269 16.89 14.87 9.71
C HIS A 269 18.01 15.04 10.75
N ILE A 270 19.13 15.66 10.36
CA ILE A 270 20.19 16.01 11.29
C ILE A 270 19.79 17.30 12.02
N SER A 271 18.96 17.16 13.04
CA SER A 271 18.97 18.08 14.16
C SER A 271 19.86 17.44 15.21
N GLU A 272 20.97 18.06 15.54
CA GLU A 272 21.76 17.63 16.69
C GLU A 272 20.85 17.59 17.92
N PRO A 273 20.86 16.49 18.70
CA PRO A 273 20.21 16.48 19.99
C PRO A 273 20.93 17.49 20.87
N THR A 274 20.29 18.61 21.13
CA THR A 274 20.71 19.51 22.22
C THR A 274 20.17 18.98 23.53
#